data_69cd72e340ae3ae6a3ed9b461ac4ab1e
#
_entry.id   69cd72e340ae3ae6a3ed9b461ac4ab1e
#
_cell.length_a   1.000
_cell.length_b   1.000
_cell.length_c   1.000
_cell.angle_alpha   90.00
_cell.angle_beta   90.00
_cell.angle_gamma   90.00
#
_symmetry.space_group_name_H-M   'P 1'
#
loop_
_entity.id
_entity.type
_entity.pdbx_description
1 polymer ?
#
loop_
_entity_poly.entity_id
_entity_poly.type
_entity_poly.pdbx_seq_one_letter_code
_entity_poly.pdbx_strand_id
1 'polypeptide(L)'
;MARGREAAGMRDGYLRGSLSRHATRRQVDALAAFVAAGGSVHDASELMGVRPSTVKRHLADLRVRSGLTTEQLIYAGRAAGWLRVPNLEPG
;
A
#
# COMPACT_ATOMS: atom_id res chain seq x y z
N MET A 1 -25.61 -17.81 -8.34
CA MET A 1 -25.79 -16.99 -7.25
C MET A 1 -25.03 -15.69 -7.29
N ALA A 2 -25.66 -14.65 -6.89
CA ALA A 2 -25.03 -13.35 -6.90
C ALA A 2 -23.78 -13.31 -6.02
N ARG A 3 -23.71 -14.23 -5.07
CA ARG A 3 -22.61 -14.22 -4.11
C ARG A 3 -21.25 -14.31 -4.75
N GLY A 4 -21.10 -15.16 -5.77
CA GLY A 4 -19.79 -15.27 -6.42
C GLY A 4 -19.36 -13.99 -7.07
N ARG A 5 -20.30 -13.37 -7.79
CA ARG A 5 -20.01 -12.13 -8.46
C ARG A 5 -19.89 -11.00 -7.45
N GLU A 6 -20.73 -11.04 -6.44
CA GLU A 6 -20.63 -10.06 -5.38
C GLU A 6 -19.31 -10.18 -4.65
N ALA A 7 -18.84 -11.41 -4.46
CA ALA A 7 -17.58 -11.59 -3.78
C ALA A 7 -16.45 -10.95 -4.56
N ALA A 8 -16.45 -11.05 -5.87
CA ALA A 8 -15.40 -10.43 -6.67
C ALA A 8 -15.48 -8.91 -6.57
N GLY A 9 -16.67 -8.35 -6.70
CA GLY A 9 -16.84 -6.91 -6.56
C GLY A 9 -16.61 -6.47 -5.14
N MET A 10 -17.10 -7.24 -4.19
CA MET A 10 -16.90 -6.92 -2.79
C MET A 10 -15.45 -7.03 -2.39
N ARG A 11 -14.72 -7.98 -2.99
CA ARG A 11 -13.31 -8.10 -2.67
C ARG A 11 -12.57 -6.84 -3.04
N ASP A 12 -12.84 -6.29 -4.21
CA ASP A 12 -12.20 -5.05 -4.62
C ASP A 12 -12.57 -3.93 -3.66
N GLY A 13 -13.85 -3.79 -3.35
CA GLY A 13 -14.29 -2.78 -2.39
C GLY A 13 -13.82 -3.08 -0.99
N TYR A 14 -13.82 -4.35 -0.62
CA TYR A 14 -13.35 -4.77 0.69
C TYR A 14 -11.88 -4.43 0.88
N LEU A 15 -11.05 -4.71 -0.12
CA LEU A 15 -9.64 -4.41 -0.01
C LEU A 15 -9.40 -2.92 0.19
N ARG A 16 -10.10 -2.10 -0.57
CA ARG A 16 -9.99 -0.66 -0.37
C ARG A 16 -10.46 -0.23 1.00
N GLY A 17 -11.63 -0.73 1.40
CA GLY A 17 -12.18 -0.37 2.70
C GLY A 17 -11.34 -0.91 3.83
N SER A 18 -10.88 -2.15 3.69
CA SER A 18 -10.07 -2.77 4.71
C SER A 18 -8.75 -2.03 4.89
N LEU A 19 -8.08 -1.70 3.80
CA LEU A 19 -6.84 -0.98 3.88
C LEU A 19 -7.05 0.41 4.46
N SER A 20 -8.11 1.09 4.05
CA SER A 20 -8.41 2.42 4.57
C SER A 20 -8.69 2.40 6.06
N ARG A 21 -9.38 1.35 6.54
CA ARG A 21 -9.76 1.28 7.95
C ARG A 21 -8.64 0.76 8.82
N HIS A 22 -7.83 -0.17 8.32
CA HIS A 22 -6.86 -0.84 9.15
C HIS A 22 -5.45 -0.31 8.99
N ALA A 23 -5.16 0.31 7.87
CA ALA A 23 -3.84 0.87 7.65
C ALA A 23 -3.76 2.23 8.32
N THR A 24 -2.68 2.46 9.06
CA THR A 24 -2.44 3.78 9.60
C THR A 24 -1.88 4.68 8.51
N ARG A 25 -1.97 5.99 8.74
CA ARG A 25 -1.42 6.93 7.78
C ARG A 25 0.06 6.68 7.55
N ARG A 26 0.80 6.37 8.63
CA ARG A 26 2.24 6.13 8.50
C ARG A 26 2.53 4.88 7.69
N GLN A 27 1.69 3.88 7.81
CA GLN A 27 1.84 2.67 7.02
C GLN A 27 1.61 2.94 5.53
N VAL A 28 0.59 3.73 5.23
CA VAL A 28 0.32 4.12 3.85
C VAL A 28 1.45 4.99 3.31
N ASP A 29 1.95 5.90 4.13
CA ASP A 29 3.09 6.74 3.75
C ASP A 29 4.31 5.88 3.44
N ALA A 30 4.54 4.85 4.25
CA ALA A 30 5.68 3.96 4.03
C ALA A 30 5.55 3.21 2.71
N LEU A 31 4.34 2.76 2.40
CA LEU A 31 4.11 2.08 1.13
C LEU A 31 4.32 3.04 -0.04
N ALA A 32 3.79 4.24 0.07
CA ALA A 32 3.96 5.23 -0.99
C ALA A 32 5.42 5.59 -1.18
N ALA A 33 6.16 5.77 -0.10
CA ALA A 33 7.58 6.08 -0.18
C ALA A 33 8.36 4.92 -0.79
N PHE A 34 7.99 3.69 -0.43
CA PHE A 34 8.63 2.50 -0.97
C PHE A 34 8.44 2.43 -2.49
N VAL A 35 7.25 2.69 -2.96
CA VAL A 35 6.96 2.70 -4.39
C VAL A 35 7.72 3.82 -5.08
N ALA A 36 7.69 5.02 -4.51
CA ALA A 36 8.40 6.16 -5.08
C ALA A 36 9.91 5.93 -5.13
N ALA A 37 10.42 5.14 -4.20
CA ALA A 37 11.84 4.80 -4.13
C ALA A 37 12.22 3.61 -5.01
N GLY A 38 11.29 3.12 -5.81
CA GLY A 38 11.55 2.00 -6.70
C GLY A 38 11.78 0.69 -5.98
N GLY A 39 11.23 0.55 -4.77
CA GLY A 39 11.36 -0.68 -4.01
C GLY A 39 12.57 -0.70 -3.08
N SER A 40 13.21 0.43 -2.86
CA SER A 40 14.36 0.53 -1.96
C SER A 40 13.90 1.01 -0.59
N VAL A 41 14.06 0.15 0.42
CA VAL A 41 13.73 0.53 1.79
C VAL A 41 14.63 1.68 2.26
N HIS A 42 15.89 1.64 1.90
CA HIS A 42 16.83 2.68 2.29
C HIS A 42 16.39 4.04 1.74
N ASP A 43 16.09 4.09 0.46
CA ASP A 43 15.68 5.34 -0.16
C ASP A 43 14.32 5.79 0.36
N ALA A 44 13.42 4.83 0.62
CA ALA A 44 12.13 5.16 1.21
C ALA A 44 12.30 5.79 2.58
N SER A 45 13.25 5.27 3.36
CA SER A 45 13.51 5.82 4.69
C SER A 45 13.99 7.26 4.61
N GLU A 46 14.78 7.57 3.60
CA GLU A 46 15.24 8.94 3.41
C GLU A 46 14.09 9.85 3.01
N LEU A 47 13.22 9.37 2.15
CA LEU A 47 12.05 10.16 1.75
C LEU A 47 11.16 10.48 2.94
N MET A 48 11.05 9.54 3.88
CA MET A 48 10.19 9.73 5.03
C MET A 48 10.88 10.41 6.20
N GLY A 49 12.21 10.48 6.17
CA GLY A 49 12.95 11.01 7.29
C GLY A 49 12.94 10.09 8.50
N VAL A 50 12.91 8.78 8.27
CA VAL A 50 12.92 7.79 9.34
C VAL A 50 14.00 6.75 9.04
N ARG A 51 14.19 5.82 9.97
CA ARG A 51 15.19 4.76 9.79
C ARG A 51 14.65 3.68 8.87
N PRO A 52 15.52 2.97 8.16
CA PRO A 52 15.07 1.86 7.32
C PRO A 52 14.28 0.81 8.09
N SER A 53 14.68 0.52 9.34
CA SER A 53 13.95 -0.45 10.15
C SER A 53 12.52 0.00 10.42
N THR A 54 12.29 1.29 10.51
CA THR A 54 10.95 1.83 10.70
C THR A 54 10.10 1.59 9.46
N VAL A 55 10.67 1.81 8.28
CA VAL A 55 9.97 1.53 7.02
C VAL A 55 9.60 0.05 6.95
N LYS A 56 10.57 -0.81 7.26
CA LYS A 56 10.33 -2.26 7.23
C LYS A 56 9.21 -2.64 8.16
N ARG A 57 9.18 -2.06 9.36
CA ARG A 57 8.15 -2.38 10.34
C ARG A 57 6.78 -1.93 9.87
N HIS A 58 6.70 -0.73 9.33
CA HIS A 58 5.41 -0.25 8.81
C HIS A 58 4.90 -1.14 7.68
N LEU A 59 5.78 -1.55 6.77
CA LEU A 59 5.38 -2.41 5.68
C LEU A 59 4.98 -3.79 6.18
N ALA A 60 5.73 -4.33 7.15
CA ALA A 60 5.41 -5.63 7.73
C ALA A 60 4.06 -5.60 8.43
N ASP A 61 3.81 -4.55 9.20
CA ASP A 61 2.54 -4.40 9.91
C ASP A 61 1.39 -4.29 8.91
N LEU A 62 1.60 -3.58 7.84
CA LEU A 62 0.58 -3.42 6.83
C LEU A 62 0.28 -4.77 6.15
N ARG A 63 1.31 -5.56 5.87
CA ARG A 63 1.11 -6.89 5.31
C ARG A 63 0.33 -7.79 6.26
N VAL A 64 0.68 -7.75 7.53
CA VAL A 64 -0.02 -8.56 8.53
C VAL A 64 -1.47 -8.15 8.64
N ARG A 65 -1.73 -6.87 8.72
CA ARG A 65 -3.09 -6.37 8.90
C ARG A 65 -3.96 -6.63 7.68
N SER A 66 -3.38 -6.50 6.51
CA SER A 66 -4.16 -6.64 5.27
C SER A 66 -4.24 -8.08 4.79
N GLY A 67 -3.29 -8.92 5.18
CA GLY A 67 -3.18 -10.26 4.64
C GLY A 67 -2.68 -10.27 3.20
N LEU A 68 -2.10 -9.18 2.75
CA LEU A 68 -1.62 -9.03 1.38
C LEU A 68 -0.11 -8.98 1.34
N THR A 69 0.45 -9.38 0.21
CA THR A 69 1.88 -9.20 -0.03
C THR A 69 2.14 -7.73 -0.37
N THR A 70 3.42 -7.36 -0.33
CA THR A 70 3.79 -6.00 -0.73
C THR A 70 3.32 -5.69 -2.15
N GLU A 71 3.48 -6.64 -3.06
CA GLU A 71 3.07 -6.42 -4.45
C GLU A 71 1.57 -6.21 -4.55
N GLN A 72 0.80 -7.01 -3.81
CA GLN A 72 -0.64 -6.85 -3.79
C GLN A 72 -1.05 -5.52 -3.18
N LEU A 73 -0.33 -5.08 -2.15
CA LEU A 73 -0.57 -3.79 -1.53
C LEU A 73 -0.32 -2.65 -2.51
N ILE A 74 0.74 -2.76 -3.29
CA ILE A 74 1.04 -1.73 -4.28
C ILE A 74 -0.07 -1.66 -5.31
N TYR A 75 -0.51 -2.81 -5.79
CA TYR A 75 -1.60 -2.85 -6.75
C TYR A 75 -2.87 -2.25 -6.18
N ALA A 76 -3.23 -2.67 -4.97
CA ALA A 76 -4.44 -2.18 -4.32
C ALA A 76 -4.35 -0.68 -4.04
N GLY A 77 -3.18 -0.23 -3.63
CA GLY A 77 -2.98 1.19 -3.35
C GLY A 77 -3.11 2.05 -4.58
N ARG A 78 -2.61 1.57 -5.70
CA ARG A 78 -2.76 2.30 -6.97
C ARG A 78 -4.22 2.31 -7.41
N ALA A 79 -4.88 1.18 -7.31
CA ALA A 79 -6.28 1.09 -7.70
C ALA A 79 -7.15 2.00 -6.85
N ALA A 80 -6.81 2.17 -5.58
CA ALA A 80 -7.55 3.03 -4.67
C ALA A 80 -7.15 4.50 -4.74
N GLY A 81 -6.12 4.81 -5.52
CA GLY A 81 -5.67 6.19 -5.66
C GLY A 81 -4.80 6.68 -4.52
N TRP A 82 -4.31 5.81 -3.68
CA TRP A 82 -3.45 6.20 -2.57
C TRP A 82 -2.03 6.48 -3.00
N LEU A 83 -1.57 5.75 -4.01
CA LEU A 83 -0.18 5.80 -4.41
C LEU A 83 -0.07 6.61 -5.67
N ARG A 84 0.81 7.59 -5.62
CA ARG A 84 1.17 8.35 -6.81
C ARG A 84 2.60 8.02 -7.12
N VAL A 85 2.83 7.68 -8.34
CA VAL A 85 4.18 7.37 -8.80
C VAL A 85 4.59 8.51 -9.72
N PRO A 86 5.30 9.49 -9.19
CA PRO A 86 5.55 10.71 -9.94
C PRO A 86 6.19 10.47 -11.29
N ASN A 87 7.02 9.44 -11.40
CA ASN A 87 7.70 9.15 -12.65
C ASN A 87 6.77 8.67 -13.74
N LEU A 88 5.59 8.22 -13.36
CA LEU A 88 4.61 7.71 -14.31
C LEU A 88 3.54 8.72 -14.63
N GLU A 89 3.54 9.84 -13.95
CA GLU A 89 2.54 10.86 -14.20
C GLU A 89 3.00 11.75 -15.32
N PRO A 90 2.13 12.05 -16.26
CA PRO A 90 2.50 12.93 -17.36
C PRO A 90 2.76 14.32 -16.81
N GLY A 91 3.78 14.87 -17.26
CA GLY A 91 4.13 16.27 -17.04
C GLY A 91 4.34 16.74 -15.71
#